data_9e33aa37d077241e7cea07fa93365712
#
_entry.id   9e33aa37d077241e7cea07fa93365712
#
_cell.length_a   1.000
_cell.length_b   1.000
_cell.length_c   1.000
_cell.angle_alpha   90.00
_cell.angle_beta   90.00
_cell.angle_gamma   90.00
#
_symmetry.space_group_name_H-M   'P 1'
#
loop_
_entity.id
_entity.type
_entity.pdbx_description
1 polymer ?
#
loop_
_entity_poly.entity_id
_entity_poly.type
_entity_poly.pdbx_seq_one_letter_code
_entity_poly.pdbx_strand_id
1 'polypeptide(L)' 'MRYEEFKSGIREHLARNPAGVTWVRLRSELGLPYDRPCPEWTRRLEQEIDLVRRKGAGNALVWALSRRDEAHKA' A
#
# COMPACT_ATOMS: atom_id res chain seq x y z
N MET A 1 -12.68 11.70 0.70
CA MET A 1 -12.10 10.71 -0.25
C MET A 1 -12.84 9.40 -0.14
N ARG A 2 -13.19 8.83 -1.27
CA ARG A 2 -13.86 7.53 -1.29
C ARG A 2 -12.85 6.41 -1.24
N TYR A 3 -13.30 5.26 -0.71
CA TYR A 3 -12.43 4.10 -0.61
C TYR A 3 -11.87 3.68 -1.98
N GLU A 4 -12.69 3.72 -3.04
CA GLU A 4 -12.24 3.33 -4.38
C GLU A 4 -11.12 4.22 -4.89
N GLU A 5 -11.20 5.51 -4.62
CA GLU A 5 -10.15 6.44 -5.00
C GLU A 5 -8.87 6.15 -4.22
N PHE A 6 -9.02 5.89 -2.93
CA PHE A 6 -7.91 5.53 -2.06
C PHE A 6 -7.24 4.25 -2.56
N LYS A 7 -8.04 3.22 -2.82
CA LYS A 7 -7.53 1.94 -3.30
C LYS A 7 -6.78 2.07 -4.61
N SER A 8 -7.37 2.76 -5.58
CA SER A 8 -6.75 2.95 -6.89
C SER A 8 -5.42 3.69 -6.78
N GLY A 9 -5.39 4.76 -5.99
CA GLY A 9 -4.16 5.52 -5.80
C GLY A 9 -3.06 4.68 -5.17
N ILE A 10 -3.38 3.95 -4.11
CA ILE A 10 -2.42 3.09 -3.43
C ILE A 10 -1.91 2.01 -4.39
N ARG A 11 -2.83 1.35 -5.07
CA ARG A 11 -2.48 0.28 -5.99
C ARG A 11 -1.53 0.75 -7.09
N GLU A 12 -1.86 1.85 -7.74
CA GLU A 12 -1.03 2.38 -8.82
C GLU A 12 0.34 2.81 -8.32
N HIS A 13 0.37 3.46 -7.16
CA HIS A 13 1.62 3.93 -6.61
C HIS A 13 2.54 2.77 -6.23
N LEU A 14 1.98 1.73 -5.62
CA LEU A 14 2.77 0.56 -5.24
C LEU A 14 3.21 -0.26 -6.46
N ALA A 15 2.41 -0.26 -7.53
CA ALA A 15 2.79 -0.93 -8.75
C ALA A 15 4.03 -0.29 -9.38
N ARG A 16 4.19 1.02 -9.20
CA ARG A 16 5.35 1.75 -9.70
C ARG A 16 6.55 1.64 -8.78
N ASN A 17 6.34 1.19 -7.55
CA ASN A 17 7.39 1.12 -6.54
C ASN A 17 7.45 -0.28 -5.96
N PRO A 18 7.92 -1.27 -6.73
CA PRO A 18 7.90 -2.67 -6.27
C PRO A 18 8.74 -2.92 -5.03
N ALA A 19 9.71 -2.06 -4.74
CA ALA A 19 10.48 -2.17 -3.49
C ALA A 19 9.68 -1.76 -2.26
N GLY A 20 8.54 -1.09 -2.47
CA GLY A 20 7.68 -0.68 -1.38
C GLY A 20 7.83 0.79 -1.03
N VAL A 21 6.83 1.31 -0.32
CA VAL A 21 6.77 2.72 0.06
C VAL A 21 6.22 2.80 1.49
N THR A 22 6.75 3.71 2.28
CA THR A 22 6.22 3.92 3.63
C THR A 22 4.91 4.69 3.57
N TRP A 23 4.12 4.58 4.65
CA TRP A 23 2.86 5.34 4.74
C TRP A 23 3.08 6.85 4.64
N VAL A 24 4.12 7.34 5.30
CA VAL A 24 4.42 8.77 5.27
C VAL A 24 4.60 9.25 3.83
N ARG A 25 5.31 8.46 3.05
CA ARG A 25 5.57 8.79 1.66
C ARG A 25 4.30 8.69 0.81
N LEU A 26 3.51 7.63 1.00
CA LEU A 26 2.24 7.47 0.32
C LEU A 26 1.32 8.65 0.59
N ARG A 27 1.23 9.02 1.87
CA ARG A 27 0.39 10.12 2.30
C ARG A 27 0.81 11.42 1.61
N SER A 28 2.10 11.68 1.58
CA SER A 28 2.63 12.89 0.98
C SER A 28 2.42 12.91 -0.53
N GLU A 29 2.74 11.83 -1.20
CA GLU A 29 2.71 11.79 -2.66
C GLU A 29 1.30 11.71 -3.23
N LEU A 30 0.39 11.08 -2.51
CA LEU A 30 -1.00 10.98 -2.93
C LEU A 30 -1.90 12.07 -2.35
N GLY A 31 -1.35 12.91 -1.48
CA GLY A 31 -2.12 13.98 -0.86
C GLY A 31 -3.24 13.46 0.03
N LEU A 32 -2.98 12.39 0.77
CA LEU A 32 -4.00 11.77 1.62
C LEU A 32 -4.25 12.61 2.86
N PRO A 33 -5.52 12.79 3.24
CA PRO A 33 -5.87 13.60 4.40
C PRO A 33 -5.76 12.89 5.75
N TYR A 34 -5.20 11.69 5.77
CA TYR A 34 -5.16 10.85 6.97
C TYR A 34 -3.76 10.79 7.55
N ASP A 35 -3.63 11.11 8.85
CA ASP A 35 -2.35 10.98 9.54
C ASP A 35 -1.93 9.52 9.67
N ARG A 36 -2.90 8.64 9.86
CA ARG A 36 -2.65 7.21 10.03
C ARG A 36 -3.56 6.43 9.08
N PRO A 37 -3.12 5.28 8.63
CA PRO A 37 -3.98 4.47 7.78
C PRO A 37 -5.18 3.95 8.57
N CYS A 38 -6.34 3.95 7.92
CA CYS A 38 -7.55 3.40 8.51
C CYS A 38 -7.43 1.88 8.59
N PRO A 39 -7.53 1.26 9.77
CA PRO A 39 -7.36 -0.18 9.89
C PRO A 39 -8.33 -0.98 9.03
N GLU A 40 -9.57 -0.52 8.92
CA GLU A 40 -10.58 -1.20 8.12
C GLU A 40 -10.22 -1.18 6.64
N TRP A 41 -9.83 -0.03 6.13
CA TRP A 41 -9.44 0.10 4.73
C TRP A 41 -8.15 -0.67 4.44
N THR A 42 -7.22 -0.64 5.38
CA THR A 42 -5.97 -1.38 5.22
C THR A 42 -6.23 -2.87 5.09
N ARG A 43 -7.14 -3.38 5.94
CA ARG A 43 -7.51 -4.78 5.88
C ARG A 43 -8.17 -5.14 4.56
N ARG A 44 -9.01 -4.24 4.04
CA ARG A 44 -9.62 -4.45 2.73
C ARG A 44 -8.58 -4.49 1.63
N LEU A 45 -7.58 -3.61 1.69
CA LEU A 45 -6.51 -3.62 0.71
C LEU A 45 -5.73 -4.93 0.73
N GLU A 46 -5.50 -5.47 1.92
CA GLU A 46 -4.82 -6.76 2.04
C GLU A 46 -5.57 -7.86 1.29
N GLN A 47 -6.89 -7.79 1.29
CA GLN A 47 -7.72 -8.78 0.62
C GLN A 47 -7.94 -8.48 -0.85
N GLU A 48 -8.06 -7.22 -1.22
CA GLU A 48 -8.48 -6.83 -2.56
C GLU A 48 -7.34 -6.61 -3.53
N ILE A 49 -6.20 -6.13 -3.05
CA ILE A 49 -5.05 -5.88 -3.91
C ILE A 49 -3.78 -6.59 -3.43
N ASP A 50 -3.95 -7.51 -2.50
CA ASP A 50 -2.82 -8.27 -1.95
C ASP A 50 -1.74 -7.38 -1.34
N LEU A 51 -2.18 -6.33 -0.64
CA LEU A 51 -1.25 -5.46 0.07
C LEU A 51 -0.51 -6.25 1.14
N VAL A 52 0.80 -6.04 1.21
CA VAL A 52 1.61 -6.55 2.31
C VAL A 52 2.30 -5.38 2.97
N ARG A 53 2.50 -5.49 4.28
CA ARG A 53 3.19 -4.48 5.06
C ARG A 53 4.25 -5.19 5.87
N ARG A 54 5.49 -4.72 5.75
CA ARG A 54 6.60 -5.33 6.47
C ARG A 54 7.45 -4.25 7.08
N LYS A 55 8.24 -4.62 8.08
CA LYS A 55 9.12 -3.67 8.73
C LYS A 55 10.23 -3.24 7.79
N GLY A 56 10.41 -1.94 7.67
CA GLY A 56 11.54 -1.37 6.99
C GLY A 56 12.59 -0.92 7.99
N ALA A 57 13.37 0.06 7.62
CA ALA A 57 14.35 0.66 8.52
C ALA A 57 13.61 1.33 9.68
N GLY A 58 14.07 1.11 10.89
CA GLY A 58 13.43 1.66 12.07
C GLY A 58 12.08 1.01 12.34
N ASN A 59 11.11 1.80 12.77
CA ASN A 59 9.76 1.32 13.11
C ASN A 59 8.74 1.52 12.00
N ALA A 60 9.15 2.08 10.88
CA ALA A 60 8.23 2.37 9.79
C ALA A 60 7.86 1.08 9.06
N LEU A 61 6.58 0.96 8.70
CA LEU A 61 6.13 -0.15 7.87
C LEU A 61 6.24 0.23 6.41
N VAL A 62 6.72 -0.70 5.61
CA VAL A 62 6.81 -0.55 4.17
C VAL A 62 5.64 -1.26 3.53
N TRP A 63 4.90 -0.54 2.71
CA TRP A 63 3.73 -1.05 2.00
C TRP A 63 4.15 -1.48 0.60
N ALA A 64 3.73 -2.65 0.18
CA ALA A 64 4.06 -3.18 -1.14
C ALA A 64 2.95 -4.12 -1.60
N LEU A 65 2.90 -4.37 -2.89
CA LEU A 65 2.00 -5.38 -3.42
C LEU A 65 2.68 -6.74 -3.31
N SER A 66 1.88 -7.76 -3.04
CA SER A 66 2.38 -9.12 -3.00
C SER A 66 2.88 -9.53 -4.39
N ARG A 67 3.92 -10.37 -4.42
CA ARG A 67 4.47 -10.89 -5.67
C ARG A 67 3.88 -12.23 -6.05
N ARG A 68 2.72 -12.54 -5.51
CA ARG A 68 2.06 -13.81 -5.77
C ARG A 68 1.88 -14.07 -7.26
N ASP A 69 1.49 -13.05 -8.00
CA ASP A 69 1.28 -13.19 -9.43
C ASP A 69 2.56 -13.55 -10.18
N GLU A 70 3.66 -12.95 -9.76
CA GLU A 70 4.96 -13.26 -10.36
C GLU A 70 5.37 -14.70 -10.07
N ALA A 71 5.12 -15.13 -8.84
CA ALA A 71 5.42 -16.51 -8.46
C ALA A 71 4.59 -17.49 -9.29
N HIS A 72 3.37 -17.14 -9.60
CA HIS A 72 2.50 -17.96 -10.42
C HIS A 72 3.01 -18.11 -11.84
N LYS A 73 3.61 -17.08 -12.36
CA LYS A 73 4.12 -17.09 -13.73
C LYS A 73 5.41 -17.89 -13.87
N ALA A 74 6.11 -17.99 -12.80
CA ALA A 74 7.33 -18.75 -12.79
C ALA A 74 7.03 -20.24 -12.79
#